data_e7785e75ea508ff247d3cf268957dc0d
#
_entry.id   e7785e75ea508ff247d3cf268957dc0d
#
_cell.length_a   1.000
_cell.length_b   1.000
_cell.length_c   1.000
_cell.angle_alpha   90.00
_cell.angle_beta   90.00
_cell.angle_gamma   90.00
#
_symmetry.space_group_name_H-M   'P 1'
#
loop_
_entity.id
_entity.type
_entity.pdbx_description
1 polymer ?
#
loop_
_entity_poly.entity_id
_entity_poly.type
_entity_poly.pdbx_seq_one_letter_code
_entity_poly.pdbx_strand_id
1 'polypeptide(L)'
;VRQLGIEESVVSKDSVLRGGAILGDCIRDLYLQGQTDYSLEPLVLVDGHGKPLGRIQDGDAVVFCCRRGEREVQLTEAFVDSTFDHFPPFGFQDLLFVILTLYHAKFKDLPVAFAPTNVEGTLGEIVSRAGLRQLRVAESEKYAHVTFFFSGGNNSPLPGEDDVRIPSPQGIPFDQVPELSLPQVTARVVGGIENGYDLIVANFANGDVLGHTQNCEAKIECAALVDARLGQVVEAALGAGYVTLVTADHGNLEEMMYADGRPHVSHTTNAVPLILLDPRNPAQMDLRDGRLVDIAPTALSALGLACPDAMTGALLAPDHPWGGRRRVLLLVLDGWGIGKQDGTNPIFCAPTPVWDGLTRRYPYARLQAAGGAVGLRPGRPGNSEAGHMNMGAGRVVLQDDVRLDLAMRDGSFYHNEVLCRAIEEAKQRNTSLHLIGLLSESSSHGSIDYPLALLRMAAANGLRRVYLHLILDGRSTQPGSGPVMLERLQNQLGEIGIGQIVSGMGRGIALDRNGDYTKTRRAYDALVFGVGKPCAAR
;
A
#
# COMPACT_ATOMS: atom_id res chain seq x y z
N VAL A 1 32.56 -36.67 28.27
CA VAL A 1 31.94 -37.93 28.65
C VAL A 1 30.85 -38.24 27.67
N ARG A 2 30.96 -39.39 27.01
CA ARG A 2 30.11 -39.93 25.92
C ARG A 2 28.67 -40.16 26.34
N GLN A 3 27.81 -40.07 25.34
CA GLN A 3 26.43 -40.56 25.22
C GLN A 3 25.34 -39.51 25.39
N LEU A 4 25.01 -38.89 24.28
CA LEU A 4 23.66 -38.72 23.78
C LEU A 4 23.84 -38.60 22.25
N GLY A 5 23.54 -39.69 21.55
CA GLY A 5 23.65 -39.78 20.08
C GLY A 5 22.56 -38.92 19.40
N ILE A 6 22.93 -37.76 18.99
CA ILE A 6 22.24 -37.03 17.94
C ILE A 6 23.03 -37.33 16.66
N GLU A 7 22.59 -38.32 15.90
CA GLU A 7 23.04 -38.48 14.53
C GLU A 7 22.70 -37.20 13.77
N GLU A 8 23.71 -36.40 13.47
CA GLU A 8 23.65 -35.40 12.41
C GLU A 8 23.27 -36.16 11.12
N SER A 9 22.01 -36.08 10.71
CA SER A 9 21.65 -36.43 9.36
C SER A 9 22.35 -35.43 8.45
N VAL A 10 23.50 -35.83 7.91
CA VAL A 10 24.20 -35.12 6.84
C VAL A 10 23.24 -35.13 5.66
N VAL A 11 22.44 -34.07 5.54
CA VAL A 11 21.64 -33.82 4.35
C VAL A 11 22.66 -33.74 3.21
N SER A 12 22.59 -34.68 2.27
CA SER A 12 23.54 -34.73 1.16
C SER A 12 23.50 -33.38 0.41
N LYS A 13 24.65 -32.85 0.02
CA LYS A 13 24.76 -31.61 -0.76
C LYS A 13 23.82 -31.60 -1.97
N ASP A 14 23.53 -32.76 -2.54
CA ASP A 14 22.63 -32.92 -3.70
C ASP A 14 21.14 -32.69 -3.38
N SER A 15 20.67 -33.00 -2.16
CA SER A 15 19.26 -32.77 -1.79
C SER A 15 18.98 -31.30 -1.47
N VAL A 16 19.96 -30.57 -0.94
CA VAL A 16 19.88 -29.11 -0.68
C VAL A 16 19.70 -28.32 -1.99
N LEU A 17 20.30 -28.79 -3.08
CA LEU A 17 20.29 -28.11 -4.38
C LEU A 17 19.08 -28.44 -5.26
N ARG A 18 18.11 -29.28 -4.83
CA ARG A 18 17.00 -29.74 -5.66
C ARG A 18 15.59 -29.40 -5.15
N GLY A 19 15.47 -28.74 -4.02
CA GLY A 19 14.15 -28.46 -3.40
C GLY A 19 13.18 -27.75 -4.34
N GLY A 20 13.65 -26.77 -5.11
CA GLY A 20 12.84 -26.06 -6.10
C GLY A 20 12.35 -26.94 -7.25
N ALA A 21 13.21 -27.84 -7.76
CA ALA A 21 12.81 -28.78 -8.82
C ALA A 21 11.78 -29.78 -8.32
N ILE A 22 11.99 -30.36 -7.14
CA ILE A 22 11.06 -31.33 -6.50
C ILE A 22 9.70 -30.70 -6.28
N LEU A 23 9.64 -29.50 -5.69
CA LEU A 23 8.37 -28.79 -5.50
C LEU A 23 7.75 -28.40 -6.84
N GLY A 24 8.55 -28.00 -7.84
CA GLY A 24 8.07 -27.71 -9.19
C GLY A 24 7.36 -28.89 -9.85
N ASP A 25 7.88 -30.11 -9.68
CA ASP A 25 7.21 -31.34 -10.19
C ASP A 25 5.91 -31.61 -9.46
N CYS A 26 5.88 -31.49 -8.13
CA CYS A 26 4.65 -31.61 -7.35
C CYS A 26 3.58 -30.58 -7.77
N ILE A 27 4.00 -29.35 -8.08
CA ILE A 27 3.09 -28.28 -8.53
C ILE A 27 2.51 -28.61 -9.90
N ARG A 28 3.32 -29.12 -10.85
CA ARG A 28 2.83 -29.55 -12.16
C ARG A 28 1.74 -30.64 -12.03
N ASP A 29 1.95 -31.61 -11.12
CA ASP A 29 0.95 -32.64 -10.84
C ASP A 29 -0.36 -32.05 -10.27
N LEU A 30 -0.27 -31.02 -9.42
CA LEU A 30 -1.45 -30.34 -8.86
C LEU A 30 -2.18 -29.47 -9.88
N TYR A 31 -1.50 -28.87 -10.84
CA TYR A 31 -2.14 -28.15 -11.94
C TYR A 31 -2.98 -29.09 -12.80
N LEU A 32 -2.53 -30.33 -13.02
CA LEU A 32 -3.33 -31.35 -13.72
C LEU A 32 -4.60 -31.74 -12.94
N GLN A 33 -4.64 -31.49 -11.63
CA GLN A 33 -5.78 -31.69 -10.76
C GLN A 33 -6.66 -30.42 -10.62
N GLY A 34 -6.39 -29.38 -11.42
CA GLY A 34 -7.17 -28.15 -11.44
C GLY A 34 -6.79 -27.12 -10.38
N GLN A 35 -5.72 -27.32 -9.60
CA GLN A 35 -5.21 -26.29 -8.69
C GLN A 35 -4.48 -25.19 -9.48
N THR A 36 -4.36 -24.03 -8.87
CA THR A 36 -3.67 -22.85 -9.44
C THR A 36 -2.64 -22.34 -8.46
N ASP A 37 -1.70 -21.49 -8.91
CA ASP A 37 -0.74 -20.83 -8.02
C ASP A 37 -1.42 -20.18 -6.81
N TYR A 38 -2.62 -19.59 -7.01
CA TYR A 38 -3.38 -18.95 -5.93
C TYR A 38 -3.96 -19.95 -4.91
N SER A 39 -4.50 -21.08 -5.37
CA SER A 39 -5.23 -22.05 -4.55
C SER A 39 -4.39 -23.25 -4.11
N LEU A 40 -3.10 -23.27 -4.46
CA LEU A 40 -2.20 -24.39 -4.23
C LEU A 40 -2.19 -24.82 -2.77
N GLU A 41 -2.49 -26.10 -2.54
CA GLU A 41 -2.40 -26.69 -1.20
C GLU A 41 -0.95 -26.66 -0.66
N PRO A 42 -0.76 -26.69 0.68
CA PRO A 42 0.58 -26.71 1.25
C PRO A 42 1.37 -27.94 0.81
N LEU A 43 2.55 -27.69 0.25
CA LEU A 43 3.56 -28.65 -0.15
C LEU A 43 4.70 -28.63 0.85
N VAL A 44 5.20 -29.77 1.26
CA VAL A 44 6.31 -29.92 2.20
C VAL A 44 7.37 -30.84 1.64
N LEU A 45 8.60 -30.37 1.60
CA LEU A 45 9.74 -31.19 1.20
C LEU A 45 10.04 -32.23 2.29
N VAL A 46 10.20 -33.49 1.89
CA VAL A 46 10.53 -34.58 2.82
C VAL A 46 11.85 -35.25 2.43
N ASP A 47 12.52 -35.82 3.41
CA ASP A 47 13.72 -36.65 3.18
C ASP A 47 13.38 -38.05 2.64
N GLY A 48 14.38 -38.90 2.42
CA GLY A 48 14.21 -40.25 1.92
C GLY A 48 13.42 -41.18 2.84
N HIS A 49 13.15 -40.78 4.07
CA HIS A 49 12.34 -41.51 5.07
C HIS A 49 10.94 -40.92 5.26
N GLY A 50 10.59 -39.90 4.46
CA GLY A 50 9.29 -39.19 4.57
C GLY A 50 9.23 -38.16 5.71
N LYS A 51 10.34 -37.82 6.35
CA LYS A 51 10.39 -36.81 7.42
C LYS A 51 10.45 -35.39 6.81
N PRO A 52 9.58 -34.45 7.25
CA PRO A 52 9.59 -33.07 6.78
C PRO A 52 10.90 -32.36 7.09
N LEU A 53 11.41 -31.63 6.11
CA LEU A 53 12.61 -30.81 6.22
C LEU A 53 12.29 -29.36 6.58
N GLY A 54 13.19 -28.69 7.29
CA GLY A 54 13.14 -27.24 7.52
C GLY A 54 11.87 -26.73 8.22
N ARG A 55 11.34 -27.47 9.18
CA ARG A 55 10.23 -27.01 10.02
C ARG A 55 10.70 -25.93 10.96
N ILE A 56 9.84 -24.93 11.22
CA ILE A 56 10.10 -23.91 12.24
C ILE A 56 10.02 -24.53 13.63
N GLN A 57 11.05 -24.36 14.44
CA GLN A 57 11.19 -24.92 15.78
C GLN A 57 11.44 -23.81 16.80
N ASP A 58 11.30 -24.12 18.07
CA ASP A 58 11.63 -23.19 19.14
C ASP A 58 13.13 -22.86 19.13
N GLY A 59 13.48 -21.61 19.37
CA GLY A 59 14.84 -21.09 19.26
C GLY A 59 15.26 -20.62 17.86
N ASP A 60 14.45 -20.91 16.81
CA ASP A 60 14.74 -20.44 15.46
C ASP A 60 14.43 -18.94 15.27
N ALA A 61 14.96 -18.36 14.20
CA ALA A 61 14.59 -17.03 13.75
C ALA A 61 13.73 -17.12 12.48
N VAL A 62 12.67 -16.34 12.43
CA VAL A 62 11.77 -16.21 11.27
C VAL A 62 11.79 -14.78 10.77
N VAL A 63 11.99 -14.56 9.47
CA VAL A 63 11.73 -13.27 8.82
C VAL A 63 10.55 -13.44 7.86
N PHE A 64 9.44 -12.76 8.16
CA PHE A 64 8.28 -12.73 7.28
C PHE A 64 8.49 -11.64 6.24
N CYS A 65 8.91 -12.03 5.03
CA CYS A 65 9.33 -11.16 3.94
C CYS A 65 8.16 -10.58 3.13
N CYS A 66 7.03 -10.32 3.80
CA CYS A 66 5.86 -9.67 3.24
C CYS A 66 5.70 -8.27 3.84
N ARG A 67 4.96 -7.37 3.16
CA ARG A 67 4.99 -5.94 3.48
C ARG A 67 3.65 -5.20 3.44
N ARG A 68 2.52 -5.88 3.22
CA ARG A 68 1.22 -5.21 3.15
C ARG A 68 0.15 -5.89 4.00
N GLY A 69 -0.40 -5.14 4.93
CA GLY A 69 -1.09 -5.53 6.13
C GLY A 69 -2.34 -6.38 6.09
N GLU A 70 -3.13 -6.37 5.04
CA GLU A 70 -4.44 -7.03 5.12
C GLU A 70 -4.35 -8.56 5.16
N ARG A 71 -3.33 -9.13 4.51
CA ARG A 71 -3.22 -10.57 4.28
C ARG A 71 -2.24 -11.28 5.19
N GLU A 72 -1.30 -10.53 5.74
CA GLU A 72 -0.22 -11.06 6.58
C GLU A 72 -0.67 -11.26 8.04
N VAL A 73 -1.79 -10.62 8.43
CA VAL A 73 -2.27 -10.54 9.82
C VAL A 73 -2.54 -11.91 10.42
N GLN A 74 -3.41 -12.71 9.81
CA GLN A 74 -3.87 -13.98 10.39
C GLN A 74 -2.73 -14.97 10.63
N LEU A 75 -1.79 -15.09 9.68
CA LEU A 75 -0.65 -15.99 9.83
C LEU A 75 0.32 -15.48 10.91
N THR A 76 0.55 -14.17 10.96
CA THR A 76 1.40 -13.57 12.01
C THR A 76 0.81 -13.78 13.39
N GLU A 77 -0.52 -13.58 13.55
CA GLU A 77 -1.22 -13.84 14.82
C GLU A 77 -0.96 -15.25 15.33
N ALA A 78 -1.07 -16.24 14.46
CA ALA A 78 -0.86 -17.64 14.83
C ALA A 78 0.55 -17.93 15.38
N PHE A 79 1.55 -17.11 15.02
CA PHE A 79 2.92 -17.25 15.54
C PHE A 79 3.17 -16.46 16.83
N VAL A 80 2.55 -15.27 16.98
CA VAL A 80 3.02 -14.28 17.97
C VAL A 80 1.97 -13.80 18.96
N ASP A 81 0.68 -14.02 18.70
CA ASP A 81 -0.39 -13.53 19.56
C ASP A 81 -0.67 -14.54 20.68
N SER A 82 -0.35 -14.16 21.91
CA SER A 82 -0.58 -14.99 23.09
C SER A 82 -2.08 -15.22 23.40
N THR A 83 -2.95 -14.43 22.79
CA THR A 83 -4.42 -14.53 22.93
C THR A 83 -5.09 -15.25 21.77
N PHE A 84 -4.30 -15.79 20.84
CA PHE A 84 -4.80 -16.48 19.65
C PHE A 84 -5.56 -17.75 20.02
N ASP A 85 -6.84 -17.84 19.62
CA ASP A 85 -7.76 -18.91 20.02
C ASP A 85 -8.45 -19.66 18.85
N HIS A 86 -8.15 -19.28 17.60
CA HIS A 86 -8.81 -19.89 16.43
C HIS A 86 -8.40 -21.35 16.18
N PHE A 87 -7.21 -21.73 16.59
CA PHE A 87 -6.73 -23.12 16.65
C PHE A 87 -5.54 -23.18 17.63
N PRO A 88 -5.22 -24.38 18.22
CA PRO A 88 -4.10 -24.48 19.14
C PRO A 88 -2.76 -24.30 18.40
N PRO A 89 -2.02 -23.21 18.66
CA PRO A 89 -0.68 -23.03 18.09
C PRO A 89 0.35 -23.88 18.86
N PHE A 90 1.58 -23.98 18.33
CA PHE A 90 2.67 -24.72 18.97
C PHE A 90 3.07 -24.12 20.34
N GLY A 91 2.90 -22.82 20.52
CA GLY A 91 3.28 -22.12 21.76
C GLY A 91 4.78 -21.98 21.91
N PHE A 92 5.43 -21.36 20.93
CA PHE A 92 6.87 -21.05 20.96
C PHE A 92 7.24 -20.23 22.21
N GLN A 93 8.36 -20.58 22.84
CA GLN A 93 8.88 -19.88 24.02
C GLN A 93 10.03 -18.94 23.66
N ASP A 94 10.77 -19.24 22.60
CA ASP A 94 12.01 -18.54 22.23
C ASP A 94 12.14 -18.37 20.69
N LEU A 95 11.03 -18.11 20.00
CA LEU A 95 11.02 -17.82 18.56
C LEU A 95 11.29 -16.33 18.32
N LEU A 96 12.35 -16.01 17.56
CA LEU A 96 12.55 -14.64 17.09
C LEU A 96 11.74 -14.43 15.79
N PHE A 97 10.59 -13.78 15.90
CA PHE A 97 9.74 -13.48 14.73
C PHE A 97 9.90 -12.02 14.31
N VAL A 98 10.46 -11.82 13.12
CA VAL A 98 10.73 -10.50 12.52
C VAL A 98 9.76 -10.24 11.37
N ILE A 99 9.17 -9.05 11.34
CA ILE A 99 8.38 -8.57 10.21
C ILE A 99 9.16 -7.55 9.39
N LEU A 100 9.02 -7.60 8.08
CA LEU A 100 9.80 -6.73 7.20
C LEU A 100 9.37 -5.27 7.31
N THR A 101 8.04 -5.01 7.35
CA THR A 101 7.44 -3.69 7.58
C THR A 101 6.33 -3.81 8.61
N LEU A 102 5.95 -2.72 9.27
CA LEU A 102 4.81 -2.71 10.18
C LEU A 102 3.50 -2.60 9.38
N TYR A 103 2.88 -3.70 9.10
CA TYR A 103 1.65 -3.77 8.32
C TYR A 103 0.35 -3.76 9.15
N HIS A 104 0.43 -3.82 10.49
CA HIS A 104 -0.73 -3.66 11.37
C HIS A 104 -0.29 -3.19 12.76
N ALA A 105 -1.03 -2.24 13.35
CA ALA A 105 -0.66 -1.59 14.62
C ALA A 105 -0.51 -2.57 15.81
N LYS A 106 -1.22 -3.69 15.82
CA LYS A 106 -1.10 -4.71 16.88
C LYS A 106 0.28 -5.40 16.93
N PHE A 107 1.06 -5.31 15.86
CA PHE A 107 2.40 -5.88 15.77
C PHE A 107 3.52 -4.87 16.03
N LYS A 108 3.20 -3.69 16.56
CA LYS A 108 4.17 -2.62 16.86
C LYS A 108 5.30 -3.03 17.82
N ASP A 109 5.05 -4.04 18.65
CA ASP A 109 6.00 -4.54 19.64
C ASP A 109 6.89 -5.68 19.09
N LEU A 110 6.65 -6.15 17.86
CA LEU A 110 7.55 -7.08 17.18
C LEU A 110 8.79 -6.36 16.65
N PRO A 111 9.90 -7.08 16.44
CA PRO A 111 11.02 -6.57 15.66
C PRO A 111 10.59 -6.26 14.23
N VAL A 112 10.60 -4.97 13.87
CA VAL A 112 10.25 -4.46 12.53
C VAL A 112 11.52 -3.99 11.83
N ALA A 113 11.86 -4.61 10.70
CA ALA A 113 13.09 -4.26 9.98
C ALA A 113 13.03 -2.86 9.36
N PHE A 114 11.92 -2.51 8.73
CA PHE A 114 11.68 -1.20 8.13
C PHE A 114 10.43 -0.57 8.77
N ALA A 115 10.61 0.02 9.94
CA ALA A 115 9.55 0.70 10.66
C ALA A 115 8.92 1.83 9.81
N PRO A 116 7.63 2.13 9.99
CA PRO A 116 6.99 3.26 9.33
C PRO A 116 7.77 4.54 9.58
N THR A 117 7.90 5.37 8.55
CA THR A 117 8.47 6.70 8.71
C THR A 117 7.37 7.61 9.25
N ASN A 118 7.51 8.10 10.47
CA ASN A 118 6.65 9.18 10.95
C ASN A 118 6.87 10.42 10.09
N VAL A 119 5.81 10.89 9.47
CA VAL A 119 5.82 12.10 8.65
C VAL A 119 5.39 13.26 9.52
N GLU A 120 6.36 13.90 10.18
CA GLU A 120 6.14 15.10 10.98
C GLU A 120 6.15 16.38 10.14
N GLY A 121 5.62 17.45 10.67
CA GLY A 121 5.56 18.75 9.99
C GLY A 121 4.56 18.76 8.85
N THR A 122 3.45 18.04 8.98
CA THR A 122 2.36 18.03 7.98
C THR A 122 1.59 19.35 7.97
N LEU A 123 0.84 19.62 6.89
CA LEU A 123 -0.03 20.79 6.79
C LEU A 123 -0.96 20.90 8.01
N GLY A 124 -1.59 19.81 8.42
CA GLY A 124 -2.46 19.79 9.59
C GLY A 124 -1.76 20.14 10.88
N GLU A 125 -0.55 19.62 11.10
CA GLU A 125 0.24 19.96 12.29
C GLU A 125 0.64 21.43 12.35
N ILE A 126 1.04 22.03 11.23
CA ILE A 126 1.41 23.46 11.17
C ILE A 126 0.19 24.33 11.47
N VAL A 127 -0.97 23.99 10.90
CA VAL A 127 -2.24 24.69 11.16
C VAL A 127 -2.62 24.58 12.63
N SER A 128 -2.53 23.39 13.22
CA SER A 128 -2.81 23.13 14.64
C SER A 128 -1.85 23.89 15.56
N ARG A 129 -0.53 23.85 15.29
CA ARG A 129 0.48 24.63 16.06
C ARG A 129 0.27 26.13 16.00
N ALA A 130 -0.34 26.64 14.93
CA ALA A 130 -0.71 28.05 14.81
C ALA A 130 -2.02 28.40 15.57
N GLY A 131 -2.63 27.45 16.26
CA GLY A 131 -3.90 27.64 16.98
C GLY A 131 -5.11 27.84 16.08
N LEU A 132 -5.03 27.36 14.82
CA LEU A 132 -6.09 27.49 13.83
C LEU A 132 -7.02 26.26 13.87
N ARG A 133 -8.26 26.48 13.43
CA ARG A 133 -9.28 25.42 13.35
C ARG A 133 -9.26 24.77 11.98
N GLN A 134 -9.31 23.46 11.94
CA GLN A 134 -9.35 22.68 10.70
C GLN A 134 -10.47 21.63 10.73
N LEU A 135 -11.00 21.31 9.55
CA LEU A 135 -12.06 20.34 9.34
C LEU A 135 -11.65 19.31 8.27
N ARG A 136 -11.84 18.03 8.57
CA ARG A 136 -11.67 16.91 7.64
C ARG A 136 -13.05 16.32 7.34
N VAL A 137 -13.38 16.15 6.05
CA VAL A 137 -14.68 15.61 5.63
C VAL A 137 -14.51 14.61 4.51
N ALA A 138 -14.99 13.39 4.70
CA ALA A 138 -15.10 12.39 3.62
C ALA A 138 -16.14 11.32 3.93
N GLU A 139 -16.51 10.55 2.92
CA GLU A 139 -17.22 9.29 3.09
C GLU A 139 -16.34 8.22 3.76
N SER A 140 -16.96 7.16 4.28
CA SER A 140 -16.26 6.03 4.93
C SER A 140 -15.15 5.47 4.09
N GLU A 141 -15.34 5.34 2.77
CA GLU A 141 -14.35 4.80 1.82
C GLU A 141 -13.08 5.65 1.76
N LYS A 142 -13.19 6.96 2.01
CA LYS A 142 -12.10 7.93 1.88
C LYS A 142 -11.76 8.68 3.17
N TYR A 143 -12.39 8.32 4.28
CA TYR A 143 -12.14 8.98 5.57
C TYR A 143 -10.69 8.87 6.04
N ALA A 144 -10.09 7.68 5.96
CA ALA A 144 -8.69 7.47 6.32
C ALA A 144 -7.73 8.30 5.45
N HIS A 145 -8.12 8.64 4.21
CA HIS A 145 -7.28 9.40 3.30
C HIS A 145 -7.15 10.86 3.72
N VAL A 146 -8.25 11.50 4.12
CA VAL A 146 -8.23 12.90 4.59
C VAL A 146 -7.78 13.05 6.05
N THR A 147 -7.74 11.95 6.82
CA THR A 147 -7.27 11.91 8.23
C THR A 147 -5.89 11.25 8.32
N PHE A 148 -5.83 9.95 8.52
CA PHE A 148 -4.60 9.18 8.75
C PHE A 148 -3.49 9.46 7.72
N PHE A 149 -3.79 9.27 6.42
CA PHE A 149 -2.77 9.46 5.38
C PHE A 149 -2.37 10.93 5.23
N PHE A 150 -3.33 11.84 5.20
CA PHE A 150 -3.05 13.28 5.10
C PHE A 150 -2.27 13.81 6.30
N SER A 151 -2.46 13.22 7.48
CA SER A 151 -1.74 13.55 8.71
C SER A 151 -0.46 12.75 8.91
N GLY A 152 0.12 12.20 7.83
CA GLY A 152 1.44 11.56 7.86
C GLY A 152 1.48 10.20 8.57
N GLY A 153 0.35 9.50 8.70
CA GLY A 153 0.23 8.23 9.42
C GLY A 153 -0.21 8.38 10.88
N ASN A 154 -0.65 9.58 11.27
CA ASN A 154 -1.20 9.82 12.62
C ASN A 154 -2.71 9.56 12.65
N ASN A 155 -3.16 8.72 13.60
CA ASN A 155 -4.57 8.37 13.80
C ASN A 155 -5.31 9.31 14.78
N SER A 156 -4.60 10.16 15.49
CA SER A 156 -5.20 11.02 16.51
C SER A 156 -5.50 12.39 15.92
N PRO A 157 -6.75 12.90 16.08
CA PRO A 157 -7.04 14.27 15.69
C PRO A 157 -6.11 15.27 16.37
N LEU A 158 -5.70 16.27 15.63
CA LEU A 158 -4.82 17.34 16.13
C LEU A 158 -5.63 18.38 16.94
N PRO A 159 -5.03 19.11 17.87
CA PRO A 159 -5.70 20.22 18.53
C PRO A 159 -6.32 21.21 17.52
N GLY A 160 -7.64 21.46 17.64
CA GLY A 160 -8.39 22.31 16.71
C GLY A 160 -8.82 21.60 15.41
N GLU A 161 -8.65 20.29 15.31
CA GLU A 161 -9.13 19.47 14.21
C GLU A 161 -10.44 18.77 14.55
N ASP A 162 -11.41 18.92 13.67
CA ASP A 162 -12.69 18.20 13.70
C ASP A 162 -12.76 17.25 12.50
N ASP A 163 -13.00 15.96 12.77
CA ASP A 163 -13.09 14.91 11.76
C ASP A 163 -14.54 14.46 11.58
N VAL A 164 -15.02 14.53 10.34
CA VAL A 164 -16.39 14.16 10.00
C VAL A 164 -16.38 13.00 8.98
N ARG A 165 -16.78 11.83 9.46
CA ARG A 165 -16.98 10.64 8.65
C ARG A 165 -18.45 10.50 8.27
N ILE A 166 -18.75 10.49 6.98
CA ILE A 166 -20.08 10.24 6.43
C ILE A 166 -20.17 8.76 6.04
N PRO A 167 -21.17 8.01 6.52
CA PRO A 167 -21.33 6.62 6.09
C PRO A 167 -21.54 6.50 4.58
N SER A 168 -20.75 5.68 3.91
CA SER A 168 -21.01 5.32 2.52
C SER A 168 -22.19 4.35 2.40
N PRO A 169 -22.90 4.28 1.27
CA PRO A 169 -23.98 3.32 1.06
C PRO A 169 -23.50 1.87 1.28
N GLN A 170 -24.32 1.06 1.94
CA GLN A 170 -23.99 -0.33 2.24
C GLN A 170 -25.01 -1.29 1.63
N GLY A 171 -24.53 -2.46 1.17
CA GLY A 171 -25.40 -3.52 0.67
C GLY A 171 -25.94 -3.31 -0.75
N ILE A 172 -25.56 -2.22 -1.41
CA ILE A 172 -25.94 -1.90 -2.81
C ILE A 172 -24.64 -1.71 -3.60
N PRO A 173 -24.50 -2.28 -4.81
CA PRO A 173 -23.38 -1.99 -5.70
C PRO A 173 -23.28 -0.48 -6.00
N PHE A 174 -22.11 0.09 -5.94
CA PHE A 174 -21.91 1.54 -6.07
C PHE A 174 -22.34 2.08 -7.45
N ASP A 175 -22.23 1.28 -8.50
CA ASP A 175 -22.70 1.64 -9.85
C ASP A 175 -24.23 1.74 -9.99
N GLN A 176 -24.99 1.31 -8.97
CA GLN A 176 -26.44 1.52 -8.88
C GLN A 176 -26.80 2.77 -8.08
N VAL A 177 -25.86 3.39 -7.41
CA VAL A 177 -26.03 4.62 -6.61
C VAL A 177 -24.85 5.58 -6.83
N PRO A 178 -24.63 6.10 -8.07
CA PRO A 178 -23.44 6.89 -8.42
C PRO A 178 -23.26 8.17 -7.58
N GLU A 179 -24.34 8.69 -7.00
CA GLU A 179 -24.29 9.85 -6.11
C GLU A 179 -23.58 9.53 -4.78
N LEU A 180 -23.59 8.25 -4.34
CA LEU A 180 -23.07 7.83 -3.05
C LEU A 180 -23.63 8.69 -1.90
N SER A 181 -22.75 9.13 -0.95
CA SER A 181 -23.14 10.08 0.10
C SER A 181 -22.64 11.50 -0.18
N LEU A 182 -22.41 11.83 -1.44
CA LEU A 182 -21.88 13.12 -1.87
C LEU A 182 -22.72 14.32 -1.41
N PRO A 183 -24.09 14.28 -1.39
CA PRO A 183 -24.89 15.37 -0.84
C PRO A 183 -24.61 15.66 0.62
N GLN A 184 -24.43 14.64 1.44
CA GLN A 184 -24.13 14.77 2.86
C GLN A 184 -22.72 15.32 3.08
N VAL A 185 -21.72 14.86 2.30
CA VAL A 185 -20.37 15.41 2.31
C VAL A 185 -20.41 16.89 1.93
N THR A 186 -21.10 17.25 0.85
CA THR A 186 -21.29 18.63 0.39
C THR A 186 -21.88 19.51 1.48
N ALA A 187 -22.98 19.06 2.13
CA ALA A 187 -23.62 19.80 3.22
C ALA A 187 -22.67 20.04 4.41
N ARG A 188 -21.81 19.07 4.73
CA ARG A 188 -20.82 19.22 5.81
C ARG A 188 -19.71 20.19 5.44
N VAL A 189 -19.24 20.17 4.20
CA VAL A 189 -18.25 21.15 3.71
C VAL A 189 -18.83 22.56 3.74
N VAL A 190 -20.05 22.77 3.25
CA VAL A 190 -20.73 24.08 3.29
C VAL A 190 -20.92 24.55 4.73
N GLY A 191 -21.40 23.68 5.63
CA GLY A 191 -21.50 23.99 7.04
C GLY A 191 -20.15 24.32 7.70
N GLY A 192 -19.06 23.68 7.29
CA GLY A 192 -17.70 24.03 7.72
C GLY A 192 -17.28 25.43 7.26
N ILE A 193 -17.60 25.79 6.03
CA ILE A 193 -17.36 27.13 5.48
C ILE A 193 -18.14 28.20 6.31
N GLU A 194 -19.41 27.96 6.57
CA GLU A 194 -20.27 28.85 7.37
C GLU A 194 -19.77 28.98 8.82
N ASN A 195 -19.26 27.89 9.42
CA ASN A 195 -18.67 27.88 10.75
C ASN A 195 -17.25 28.48 10.80
N GLY A 196 -16.69 28.88 9.68
CA GLY A 196 -15.46 29.65 9.57
C GLY A 196 -14.19 28.91 9.98
N TYR A 197 -14.03 27.62 9.65
CA TYR A 197 -12.77 26.90 9.79
C TYR A 197 -11.68 27.56 8.97
N ASP A 198 -10.46 27.60 9.49
CA ASP A 198 -9.31 28.21 8.79
C ASP A 198 -8.82 27.33 7.63
N LEU A 199 -8.82 25.99 7.83
CA LEU A 199 -8.52 25.00 6.80
C LEU A 199 -9.65 23.97 6.74
N ILE A 200 -10.14 23.69 5.55
CA ILE A 200 -11.06 22.58 5.29
C ILE A 200 -10.40 21.67 4.26
N VAL A 201 -10.30 20.36 4.54
CA VAL A 201 -9.88 19.33 3.60
C VAL A 201 -11.03 18.38 3.40
N ALA A 202 -11.52 18.29 2.18
CA ALA A 202 -12.65 17.45 1.83
C ALA A 202 -12.33 16.55 0.62
N ASN A 203 -12.87 15.34 0.64
CA ASN A 203 -12.73 14.39 -0.45
C ASN A 203 -14.11 14.00 -1.00
N PHE A 204 -14.29 14.11 -2.31
CA PHE A 204 -15.41 13.60 -3.06
C PHE A 204 -15.03 12.24 -3.65
N ALA A 205 -15.47 11.17 -3.01
CA ALA A 205 -15.03 9.79 -3.27
C ALA A 205 -15.47 9.23 -4.64
N ASN A 206 -16.47 9.83 -5.24
CA ASN A 206 -17.24 9.25 -6.34
C ASN A 206 -16.39 8.86 -7.54
N GLY A 207 -15.47 9.71 -7.98
CA GLY A 207 -14.69 9.47 -9.20
C GLY A 207 -13.83 8.21 -9.10
N ASP A 208 -13.19 7.98 -7.97
CA ASP A 208 -12.41 6.76 -7.76
C ASP A 208 -13.30 5.53 -7.57
N VAL A 209 -14.31 5.62 -6.72
CA VAL A 209 -15.21 4.50 -6.42
C VAL A 209 -15.91 4.01 -7.68
N LEU A 210 -16.48 4.92 -8.48
CA LEU A 210 -17.15 4.58 -9.74
C LEU A 210 -16.11 4.22 -10.83
N GLY A 211 -14.94 4.81 -10.80
CA GLY A 211 -13.82 4.47 -11.67
C GLY A 211 -13.46 2.98 -11.66
N HIS A 212 -13.66 2.30 -10.53
CA HIS A 212 -13.43 0.87 -10.37
C HIS A 212 -14.55 -0.03 -10.89
N THR A 213 -15.69 0.51 -11.32
CA THR A 213 -16.81 -0.26 -11.89
C THR A 213 -16.63 -0.49 -13.39
N GLN A 214 -17.33 -1.48 -13.94
CA GLN A 214 -17.37 -1.72 -15.39
C GLN A 214 -18.49 -0.93 -16.09
N ASN A 215 -19.36 -0.25 -15.34
CA ASN A 215 -20.54 0.45 -15.83
C ASN A 215 -20.15 1.85 -16.32
N CYS A 216 -19.98 2.00 -17.63
CA CYS A 216 -19.61 3.27 -18.26
C CYS A 216 -20.69 4.36 -18.09
N GLU A 217 -21.97 4.00 -18.08
CA GLU A 217 -23.07 4.95 -17.89
C GLU A 217 -23.02 5.54 -16.49
N ALA A 218 -22.81 4.69 -15.46
CA ALA A 218 -22.65 5.14 -14.08
C ALA A 218 -21.44 6.06 -13.89
N LYS A 219 -20.34 5.85 -14.63
CA LYS A 219 -19.17 6.74 -14.62
C LYS A 219 -19.49 8.13 -15.19
N ILE A 220 -20.24 8.18 -16.28
CA ILE A 220 -20.67 9.45 -16.88
C ILE A 220 -21.65 10.18 -15.95
N GLU A 221 -22.63 9.47 -15.39
CA GLU A 221 -23.56 10.03 -14.40
C GLU A 221 -22.82 10.58 -13.18
N CYS A 222 -21.85 9.81 -12.66
CA CYS A 222 -20.98 10.23 -11.56
C CYS A 222 -20.29 11.57 -11.83
N ALA A 223 -19.74 11.76 -13.01
CA ALA A 223 -19.06 13.02 -13.38
C ALA A 223 -20.04 14.22 -13.34
N ALA A 224 -21.26 14.06 -13.82
CA ALA A 224 -22.28 15.11 -13.75
C ALA A 224 -22.73 15.43 -12.32
N LEU A 225 -22.86 14.41 -11.46
CA LEU A 225 -23.22 14.56 -10.05
C LEU A 225 -22.11 15.29 -9.26
N VAL A 226 -20.85 14.92 -9.49
CA VAL A 226 -19.68 15.59 -8.87
C VAL A 226 -19.63 17.04 -9.32
N ASP A 227 -19.84 17.34 -10.60
CA ASP A 227 -19.88 18.71 -11.14
C ASP A 227 -20.93 19.59 -10.45
N ALA A 228 -22.13 19.07 -10.27
CA ALA A 228 -23.21 19.80 -9.60
C ALA A 228 -22.87 20.12 -8.13
N ARG A 229 -22.27 19.19 -7.40
CA ARG A 229 -21.88 19.41 -6.00
C ARG A 229 -20.63 20.30 -5.87
N LEU A 230 -19.69 20.19 -6.81
CA LEU A 230 -18.57 21.10 -6.93
C LEU A 230 -19.05 22.56 -7.01
N GLY A 231 -20.08 22.81 -7.83
CA GLY A 231 -20.67 24.15 -7.96
C GLY A 231 -21.18 24.71 -6.64
N GLN A 232 -21.90 23.92 -5.86
CA GLN A 232 -22.43 24.32 -4.54
C GLN A 232 -21.31 24.68 -3.56
N VAL A 233 -20.27 23.85 -3.49
CA VAL A 233 -19.14 24.09 -2.58
C VAL A 233 -18.34 25.32 -3.01
N VAL A 234 -18.06 25.47 -4.30
CA VAL A 234 -17.30 26.62 -4.83
C VAL A 234 -18.05 27.91 -4.61
N GLU A 235 -19.38 27.96 -4.87
CA GLU A 235 -20.20 29.14 -4.62
C GLU A 235 -20.15 29.56 -3.14
N ALA A 236 -20.35 28.63 -2.20
CA ALA A 236 -20.27 28.88 -0.77
C ALA A 236 -18.88 29.37 -0.34
N ALA A 237 -17.81 28.73 -0.85
CA ALA A 237 -16.43 29.07 -0.50
C ALA A 237 -16.05 30.49 -0.99
N LEU A 238 -16.36 30.81 -2.25
CA LEU A 238 -16.11 32.13 -2.82
C LEU A 238 -16.91 33.22 -2.08
N GLY A 239 -18.19 32.96 -1.79
CA GLY A 239 -19.05 33.87 -1.03
C GLY A 239 -18.53 34.17 0.38
N ALA A 240 -17.91 33.18 1.04
CA ALA A 240 -17.31 33.31 2.37
C ALA A 240 -15.83 33.79 2.32
N GLY A 241 -15.26 34.05 1.15
CA GLY A 241 -13.91 34.58 0.98
C GLY A 241 -12.78 33.56 1.12
N TYR A 242 -13.05 32.26 0.97
CA TYR A 242 -12.03 31.22 0.99
C TYR A 242 -11.18 31.23 -0.27
N VAL A 243 -9.88 31.01 -0.11
CA VAL A 243 -9.04 30.53 -1.19
C VAL A 243 -9.35 29.04 -1.36
N THR A 244 -9.72 28.63 -2.57
CA THR A 244 -10.14 27.25 -2.84
C THR A 244 -9.18 26.60 -3.82
N LEU A 245 -8.60 25.47 -3.41
CA LEU A 245 -7.81 24.57 -4.25
C LEU A 245 -8.70 23.37 -4.60
N VAL A 246 -9.05 23.23 -5.87
CA VAL A 246 -9.76 22.05 -6.39
C VAL A 246 -8.74 21.19 -7.14
N THR A 247 -8.52 19.97 -6.70
CA THR A 247 -7.55 19.03 -7.28
C THR A 247 -8.06 17.60 -7.22
N ALA A 248 -7.21 16.65 -7.61
CA ALA A 248 -7.42 15.22 -7.39
C ALA A 248 -6.15 14.61 -6.79
N ASP A 249 -6.26 13.42 -6.25
CA ASP A 249 -5.16 12.67 -5.64
C ASP A 249 -4.47 11.71 -6.62
N HIS A 250 -5.19 11.23 -7.62
CA HIS A 250 -4.73 10.42 -8.75
C HIS A 250 -5.79 10.42 -9.87
N GLY A 251 -5.46 9.80 -11.01
CA GLY A 251 -6.41 9.56 -12.09
C GLY A 251 -7.05 8.17 -12.00
N ASN A 252 -8.30 8.08 -12.42
CA ASN A 252 -9.08 6.85 -12.57
C ASN A 252 -10.27 7.08 -13.51
N LEU A 253 -11.17 8.04 -13.15
CA LEU A 253 -12.45 8.26 -13.83
C LEU A 253 -12.28 8.70 -15.27
N GLU A 254 -11.22 9.42 -15.60
CA GLU A 254 -10.98 10.03 -16.93
C GLU A 254 -10.70 9.00 -18.04
N GLU A 255 -10.60 7.72 -17.71
CA GLU A 255 -10.45 6.62 -18.66
C GLU A 255 -11.44 5.50 -18.36
N MET A 256 -12.49 5.33 -19.17
CA MET A 256 -13.47 4.27 -18.95
C MET A 256 -13.29 3.03 -19.81
N MET A 257 -12.42 3.08 -20.82
CA MET A 257 -12.15 1.95 -21.71
C MET A 257 -10.67 1.86 -22.11
N TYR A 258 -10.16 0.64 -22.17
CA TYR A 258 -8.88 0.34 -22.82
C TYR A 258 -8.97 0.45 -24.34
N ALA A 259 -7.82 0.53 -25.00
CA ALA A 259 -7.77 0.60 -26.47
C ALA A 259 -8.39 -0.63 -27.18
N ASP A 260 -8.50 -1.76 -26.49
CA ASP A 260 -9.13 -2.99 -26.98
C ASP A 260 -10.65 -3.06 -26.74
N GLY A 261 -11.24 -1.99 -26.19
CA GLY A 261 -12.67 -1.88 -25.94
C GLY A 261 -13.15 -2.49 -24.63
N ARG A 262 -12.26 -3.06 -23.81
CA ARG A 262 -12.62 -3.55 -22.46
C ARG A 262 -12.78 -2.39 -21.50
N PRO A 263 -13.70 -2.47 -20.51
CA PRO A 263 -13.81 -1.47 -19.46
C PRO A 263 -12.49 -1.27 -18.70
N HIS A 264 -12.08 -0.03 -18.54
CA HIS A 264 -10.96 0.35 -17.69
C HIS A 264 -11.46 0.52 -16.25
N VAL A 265 -10.86 -0.18 -15.30
CA VAL A 265 -11.30 -0.23 -13.90
C VAL A 265 -10.14 -0.03 -12.92
N SER A 266 -9.08 0.61 -13.36
CA SER A 266 -7.84 0.78 -12.59
C SER A 266 -7.42 2.25 -12.60
N HIS A 267 -6.59 2.62 -11.63
CA HIS A 267 -5.98 3.94 -11.63
C HIS A 267 -5.10 4.15 -12.86
N THR A 268 -4.92 5.41 -13.25
CA THR A 268 -4.10 5.82 -14.39
C THR A 268 -2.77 6.45 -13.94
N THR A 269 -1.87 6.69 -14.88
CA THR A 269 -0.66 7.47 -14.68
C THR A 269 -0.83 8.93 -15.08
N ASN A 270 -2.03 9.34 -15.41
CA ASN A 270 -2.32 10.70 -15.87
C ASN A 270 -2.05 11.74 -14.77
N ALA A 271 -1.69 12.94 -15.19
CA ALA A 271 -1.65 14.07 -14.29
C ALA A 271 -3.05 14.43 -13.80
N VAL A 272 -3.13 15.11 -12.68
CA VAL A 272 -4.38 15.60 -12.12
C VAL A 272 -4.47 17.12 -12.25
N PRO A 273 -5.67 17.70 -12.28
CA PRO A 273 -5.86 19.14 -12.37
C PRO A 273 -5.58 19.83 -11.02
N LEU A 274 -5.20 21.09 -11.08
CA LEU A 274 -5.34 22.05 -9.99
C LEU A 274 -6.04 23.29 -10.52
N ILE A 275 -7.14 23.68 -9.89
CA ILE A 275 -7.79 24.97 -10.08
C ILE A 275 -7.64 25.73 -8.78
N LEU A 276 -7.10 26.97 -8.86
CA LEU A 276 -6.93 27.83 -7.72
C LEU A 276 -7.84 29.04 -7.83
N LEU A 277 -8.77 29.18 -6.87
CA LEU A 277 -9.75 30.26 -6.84
C LEU A 277 -9.44 31.19 -5.65
N ASP A 278 -9.13 32.46 -5.97
CA ASP A 278 -9.06 33.52 -4.97
C ASP A 278 -10.13 34.58 -5.24
N PRO A 279 -11.17 34.69 -4.40
CA PRO A 279 -12.25 35.66 -4.64
C PRO A 279 -11.79 37.11 -4.59
N ARG A 280 -10.62 37.40 -4.02
CA ARG A 280 -10.08 38.78 -3.99
C ARG A 280 -9.29 39.15 -5.26
N ASN A 281 -8.69 38.14 -5.91
CA ASN A 281 -7.85 38.32 -7.10
C ASN A 281 -8.14 37.21 -8.14
N PRO A 282 -9.33 37.22 -8.76
CA PRO A 282 -9.77 36.08 -9.54
C PRO A 282 -9.06 35.89 -10.90
N ALA A 283 -8.34 36.88 -11.40
CA ALA A 283 -7.85 36.89 -12.78
C ALA A 283 -6.34 37.09 -12.97
N GLN A 284 -5.55 37.21 -11.93
CA GLN A 284 -4.12 37.56 -12.04
C GLN A 284 -3.20 36.66 -11.23
N MET A 285 -3.29 35.37 -11.48
CA MET A 285 -2.40 34.40 -10.81
C MET A 285 -1.64 33.60 -11.87
N ASP A 286 -0.31 33.65 -11.79
CA ASP A 286 0.57 32.73 -12.53
C ASP A 286 0.64 31.42 -11.73
N LEU A 287 -0.20 30.44 -12.12
CA LEU A 287 -0.26 29.13 -11.50
C LEU A 287 0.63 28.18 -12.29
N ARG A 288 1.60 27.54 -11.60
CA ARG A 288 2.61 26.68 -12.21
C ARG A 288 2.19 25.22 -12.17
N ASP A 289 2.55 24.47 -13.20
CA ASP A 289 2.50 23.01 -13.15
C ASP A 289 3.44 22.49 -12.05
N GLY A 290 3.06 21.36 -11.43
CA GLY A 290 3.81 20.82 -10.30
C GLY A 290 3.49 19.37 -9.96
N ARG A 291 3.51 19.08 -8.67
CA ARG A 291 3.27 17.78 -8.07
C ARG A 291 2.32 17.92 -6.88
N LEU A 292 1.75 16.80 -6.42
CA LEU A 292 0.85 16.81 -5.24
C LEU A 292 1.53 17.34 -3.96
N VAL A 293 2.83 17.17 -3.83
CA VAL A 293 3.61 17.71 -2.69
C VAL A 293 3.62 19.24 -2.62
N ASP A 294 3.29 19.91 -3.71
CA ASP A 294 3.32 21.37 -3.82
C ASP A 294 2.04 22.04 -3.26
N ILE A 295 1.01 21.21 -2.95
CA ILE A 295 -0.26 21.65 -2.37
C ILE A 295 -0.08 22.23 -0.96
N ALA A 296 0.60 21.51 -0.05
CA ALA A 296 0.76 21.96 1.34
C ALA A 296 1.52 23.31 1.44
N PRO A 297 2.69 23.50 0.80
CA PRO A 297 3.36 24.79 0.80
C PRO A 297 2.49 25.93 0.27
N THR A 298 1.73 25.68 -0.80
CA THR A 298 0.83 26.67 -1.40
C THR A 298 -0.34 27.03 -0.47
N ALA A 299 -0.93 26.03 0.19
CA ALA A 299 -1.98 26.25 1.20
C ALA A 299 -1.46 27.02 2.42
N LEU A 300 -0.26 26.67 2.92
CA LEU A 300 0.39 27.42 4.03
C LEU A 300 0.65 28.87 3.66
N SER A 301 1.12 29.14 2.44
CA SER A 301 1.33 30.51 1.95
C SER A 301 0.03 31.32 1.97
N ALA A 302 -1.10 30.75 1.52
CA ALA A 302 -2.41 31.39 1.58
C ALA A 302 -2.90 31.58 3.02
N LEU A 303 -2.63 30.64 3.93
CA LEU A 303 -2.91 30.74 5.36
C LEU A 303 -2.01 31.78 6.09
N GLY A 304 -0.99 32.32 5.42
CA GLY A 304 -0.03 33.21 6.03
C GLY A 304 0.87 32.53 7.06
N LEU A 305 1.13 31.25 6.89
CA LEU A 305 1.98 30.42 7.75
C LEU A 305 3.30 30.10 7.08
N ALA A 306 4.36 29.99 7.87
CA ALA A 306 5.67 29.60 7.37
C ALA A 306 5.69 28.12 6.95
N CYS A 307 6.29 27.86 5.81
CA CYS A 307 6.55 26.49 5.35
C CYS A 307 7.77 25.94 6.10
N PRO A 308 7.69 24.77 6.76
CA PRO A 308 8.84 24.17 7.44
C PRO A 308 9.87 23.63 6.43
N ASP A 309 11.15 23.59 6.81
CA ASP A 309 12.25 23.09 5.96
C ASP A 309 12.04 21.63 5.51
N ALA A 310 11.31 20.86 6.29
CA ALA A 310 10.97 19.47 5.96
C ALA A 310 10.05 19.35 4.73
N MET A 311 9.29 20.39 4.38
CA MET A 311 8.47 20.41 3.17
C MET A 311 9.35 20.83 1.98
N THR A 312 9.50 19.92 1.02
CA THR A 312 10.33 20.15 -0.19
C THR A 312 9.50 20.50 -1.43
N GLY A 313 8.19 20.62 -1.26
CA GLY A 313 7.28 21.09 -2.31
C GLY A 313 7.51 22.57 -2.62
N ALA A 314 7.26 22.94 -3.87
CA ALA A 314 7.38 24.33 -4.34
C ALA A 314 6.04 25.07 -4.19
N LEU A 315 6.08 26.39 -4.18
CA LEU A 315 4.87 27.19 -4.28
C LEU A 315 4.34 27.13 -5.72
N LEU A 316 3.06 26.79 -5.89
CA LEU A 316 2.41 26.77 -7.20
C LEU A 316 2.01 28.16 -7.68
N ALA A 317 1.85 29.10 -6.74
CA ALA A 317 1.58 30.52 -7.01
C ALA A 317 2.55 31.42 -6.21
N PRO A 318 3.87 31.42 -6.51
CA PRO A 318 4.89 32.04 -5.67
C PRO A 318 4.76 33.57 -5.57
N ASP A 319 4.31 34.20 -6.63
CA ASP A 319 4.25 35.68 -6.73
C ASP A 319 2.84 36.22 -6.44
N HIS A 320 1.91 35.34 -5.98
CA HIS A 320 0.52 35.74 -5.73
C HIS A 320 0.39 36.54 -4.42
N PRO A 321 -0.13 37.78 -4.45
CA PRO A 321 -0.33 38.59 -3.26
C PRO A 321 -1.64 38.17 -2.55
N TRP A 322 -1.55 37.32 -1.54
CA TRP A 322 -2.74 36.83 -0.80
C TRP A 322 -3.48 37.97 -0.06
N GLY A 323 -2.86 39.12 0.13
CA GLY A 323 -3.46 40.26 0.83
C GLY A 323 -3.73 40.00 2.32
N GLY A 324 -2.82 39.29 2.98
CA GLY A 324 -2.91 38.86 4.36
C GLY A 324 -3.37 37.39 4.49
N ARG A 325 -3.59 36.97 5.73
CA ARG A 325 -4.02 35.61 6.04
C ARG A 325 -5.39 35.31 5.45
N ARG A 326 -5.52 34.14 4.81
CA ARG A 326 -6.75 33.65 4.18
C ARG A 326 -7.22 32.35 4.83
N ARG A 327 -8.51 32.06 4.73
CA ARG A 327 -9.04 30.72 4.96
C ARG A 327 -8.88 29.90 3.70
N VAL A 328 -8.60 28.60 3.85
CA VAL A 328 -8.32 27.69 2.71
C VAL A 328 -9.29 26.52 2.71
N LEU A 329 -9.84 26.23 1.56
CA LEU A 329 -10.52 24.97 1.25
C LEU A 329 -9.67 24.18 0.25
N LEU A 330 -9.26 22.97 0.63
CA LEU A 330 -8.71 21.96 -0.25
C LEU A 330 -9.81 20.93 -0.55
N LEU A 331 -10.32 20.94 -1.77
CA LEU A 331 -11.31 19.99 -2.25
C LEU A 331 -10.65 18.99 -3.21
N VAL A 332 -10.61 17.72 -2.80
CA VAL A 332 -10.05 16.62 -3.57
C VAL A 332 -11.18 15.88 -4.29
N LEU A 333 -11.18 15.92 -5.61
CA LEU A 333 -12.05 15.11 -6.46
C LEU A 333 -11.34 13.78 -6.72
N ASP A 334 -11.60 12.79 -5.87
CA ASP A 334 -10.87 11.51 -5.87
C ASP A 334 -10.98 10.79 -7.22
N GLY A 335 -9.84 10.42 -7.80
CA GLY A 335 -9.81 9.73 -9.08
C GLY A 335 -10.09 10.62 -10.32
N TRP A 336 -10.05 11.96 -10.21
CA TRP A 336 -10.37 12.90 -11.28
C TRP A 336 -9.12 13.32 -12.06
N GLY A 337 -8.66 12.47 -12.97
CA GLY A 337 -7.46 12.73 -13.78
C GLY A 337 -7.72 13.62 -14.99
N ILE A 338 -6.64 14.00 -15.67
CA ILE A 338 -6.68 14.74 -16.95
C ILE A 338 -6.63 13.73 -18.09
N GLY A 339 -7.80 13.42 -18.66
CA GLY A 339 -7.96 12.47 -19.77
C GLY A 339 -8.02 13.13 -21.14
N LYS A 340 -8.29 12.31 -22.14
CA LYS A 340 -8.53 12.75 -23.52
C LYS A 340 -9.88 13.45 -23.63
N GLN A 341 -10.00 14.34 -24.60
CA GLN A 341 -11.27 14.99 -24.92
C GLN A 341 -12.02 14.18 -25.99
N ASP A 342 -12.41 12.96 -25.64
CA ASP A 342 -13.12 12.05 -26.53
C ASP A 342 -14.11 11.15 -25.78
N GLY A 343 -14.81 10.29 -26.51
CA GLY A 343 -15.83 9.39 -25.95
C GLY A 343 -15.31 8.31 -25.01
N THR A 344 -14.01 8.25 -24.70
CA THR A 344 -13.44 7.33 -23.70
C THR A 344 -13.31 7.97 -22.32
N ASN A 345 -13.58 9.26 -22.20
CA ASN A 345 -13.47 10.02 -20.98
C ASN A 345 -14.85 10.42 -20.42
N PRO A 346 -15.31 9.81 -19.30
CA PRO A 346 -16.58 10.15 -18.65
C PRO A 346 -16.74 11.64 -18.31
N ILE A 347 -15.65 12.29 -17.88
CA ILE A 347 -15.66 13.72 -17.53
C ILE A 347 -15.94 14.59 -18.75
N PHE A 348 -15.43 14.20 -19.92
CA PHE A 348 -15.69 14.88 -21.18
C PHE A 348 -17.09 14.56 -21.74
N CYS A 349 -17.58 13.32 -21.55
CA CYS A 349 -18.88 12.88 -22.03
C CYS A 349 -20.05 13.44 -21.22
N ALA A 350 -19.83 13.69 -19.93
CA ALA A 350 -20.86 14.19 -19.02
C ALA A 350 -21.14 15.68 -19.21
N PRO A 351 -22.34 16.17 -18.92
CA PRO A 351 -22.58 17.60 -18.77
C PRO A 351 -21.91 18.11 -17.50
N THR A 352 -20.78 18.80 -17.65
CA THR A 352 -19.98 19.36 -16.55
C THR A 352 -19.82 20.88 -16.67
N PRO A 353 -20.92 21.66 -16.66
CA PRO A 353 -20.86 23.10 -16.91
C PRO A 353 -20.07 23.88 -15.85
N VAL A 354 -20.06 23.42 -14.59
CA VAL A 354 -19.28 24.04 -13.52
C VAL A 354 -17.79 23.84 -13.75
N TRP A 355 -17.37 22.58 -13.93
CA TRP A 355 -15.99 22.21 -14.25
C TRP A 355 -15.45 22.96 -15.46
N ASP A 356 -16.20 22.97 -16.55
CA ASP A 356 -15.88 23.69 -17.78
C ASP A 356 -15.79 25.21 -17.56
N GLY A 357 -16.65 25.75 -16.73
CA GLY A 357 -16.62 27.14 -16.34
C GLY A 357 -15.39 27.49 -15.50
N LEU A 358 -15.07 26.66 -14.53
CA LEU A 358 -13.92 26.85 -13.64
C LEU A 358 -12.60 26.77 -14.41
N THR A 359 -12.40 25.73 -15.22
CA THR A 359 -11.17 25.53 -16.00
C THR A 359 -10.91 26.63 -17.04
N ARG A 360 -11.96 27.31 -17.53
CA ARG A 360 -11.83 28.46 -18.44
C ARG A 360 -11.63 29.79 -17.75
N ARG A 361 -12.15 29.95 -16.54
CA ARG A 361 -12.22 31.26 -15.87
C ARG A 361 -11.11 31.47 -14.86
N TYR A 362 -10.63 30.41 -14.22
CA TYR A 362 -9.67 30.49 -13.14
C TYR A 362 -8.31 29.90 -13.54
N PRO A 363 -7.21 30.30 -12.84
CA PRO A 363 -5.90 29.70 -13.03
C PRO A 363 -5.95 28.17 -12.90
N TYR A 364 -5.36 27.50 -13.88
CA TYR A 364 -5.36 26.05 -14.02
C TYR A 364 -3.92 25.55 -14.21
N ALA A 365 -3.56 24.50 -13.50
CA ALA A 365 -2.27 23.82 -13.60
C ALA A 365 -2.46 22.29 -13.62
N ARG A 366 -1.40 21.59 -13.97
CA ARG A 366 -1.33 20.13 -14.00
C ARG A 366 -0.39 19.66 -12.90
N LEU A 367 -0.83 18.71 -12.08
CA LEU A 367 -0.01 18.11 -11.04
C LEU A 367 0.33 16.68 -11.37
N GLN A 368 1.60 16.32 -11.23
CA GLN A 368 2.01 14.92 -11.31
C GLN A 368 1.55 14.17 -10.06
N ALA A 369 0.80 13.09 -10.27
CA ALA A 369 0.13 12.31 -9.23
C ALA A 369 0.46 10.81 -9.30
N ALA A 370 1.53 10.41 -10.02
CA ALA A 370 1.88 9.02 -10.24
C ALA A 370 3.41 8.80 -10.14
N GLY A 371 3.81 7.55 -10.03
CA GLY A 371 5.22 7.15 -10.02
C GLY A 371 6.05 7.87 -8.95
N GLY A 372 7.28 8.24 -9.30
CA GLY A 372 8.23 8.87 -8.38
C GLY A 372 7.79 10.22 -7.81
N ALA A 373 6.84 10.90 -8.47
CA ALA A 373 6.31 12.19 -7.99
C ALA A 373 5.52 12.05 -6.68
N VAL A 374 5.01 10.85 -6.39
CA VAL A 374 4.26 10.51 -5.17
C VAL A 374 4.87 9.35 -4.39
N GLY A 375 6.16 9.08 -4.58
CA GLY A 375 6.88 8.07 -3.82
C GLY A 375 6.59 6.63 -4.21
N LEU A 376 6.06 6.40 -5.41
CA LEU A 376 5.81 5.10 -6.01
C LEU A 376 6.91 4.74 -7.02
N ARG A 377 7.00 3.47 -7.41
CA ARG A 377 7.92 3.04 -8.49
C ARG A 377 7.60 3.77 -9.80
N PRO A 378 8.62 4.08 -10.65
CA PRO A 378 8.41 4.69 -11.96
C PRO A 378 7.37 3.92 -12.79
N GLY A 379 6.46 4.66 -13.45
CA GLY A 379 5.40 4.09 -14.28
C GLY A 379 4.25 3.43 -13.53
N ARG A 380 4.22 3.46 -12.18
CA ARG A 380 3.07 2.99 -11.41
C ARG A 380 2.00 4.08 -11.33
N PRO A 381 0.73 3.74 -11.53
CA PRO A 381 -0.39 4.65 -11.28
C PRO A 381 -0.36 5.18 -9.84
N GLY A 382 -0.89 6.40 -9.65
CA GLY A 382 -1.15 6.94 -8.33
C GLY A 382 -2.20 6.13 -7.56
N ASN A 383 -2.35 6.46 -6.27
CA ASN A 383 -3.40 5.92 -5.44
C ASN A 383 -3.74 6.90 -4.32
N SER A 384 -4.91 6.73 -3.69
CA SER A 384 -5.39 7.68 -2.69
C SER A 384 -4.49 7.77 -1.45
N GLU A 385 -3.86 6.68 -1.03
CA GLU A 385 -2.93 6.65 0.10
C GLU A 385 -1.71 7.56 -0.18
N ALA A 386 -1.03 7.32 -1.30
CA ALA A 386 0.14 8.11 -1.70
C ALA A 386 -0.24 9.56 -2.01
N GLY A 387 -1.33 9.80 -2.73
CA GLY A 387 -1.79 11.14 -3.10
C GLY A 387 -2.04 12.01 -1.88
N HIS A 388 -2.88 11.56 -0.94
CA HIS A 388 -3.22 12.30 0.26
C HIS A 388 -2.00 12.47 1.21
N MET A 389 -1.19 11.42 1.37
CA MET A 389 0.04 11.48 2.17
C MET A 389 0.98 12.58 1.66
N ASN A 390 1.22 12.63 0.35
CA ASN A 390 2.11 13.62 -0.24
C ASN A 390 1.53 15.04 -0.19
N MET A 391 0.21 15.20 -0.40
CA MET A 391 -0.47 16.49 -0.25
C MET A 391 -0.36 17.02 1.19
N GLY A 392 -0.56 16.19 2.20
CA GLY A 392 -0.47 16.59 3.59
C GLY A 392 0.96 16.82 4.07
N ALA A 393 1.90 16.00 3.61
CA ALA A 393 3.32 16.07 4.00
C ALA A 393 4.09 17.22 3.35
N GLY A 394 3.65 17.75 2.20
CA GLY A 394 4.38 18.74 1.43
C GLY A 394 5.75 18.25 0.92
N ARG A 395 5.96 16.97 0.89
CA ARG A 395 7.18 16.29 0.40
C ARG A 395 6.87 14.90 -0.11
N VAL A 396 7.76 14.35 -0.93
CA VAL A 396 7.62 12.97 -1.41
C VAL A 396 7.84 11.99 -0.26
N VAL A 397 6.80 11.22 0.06
CA VAL A 397 6.85 10.13 1.05
C VAL A 397 6.94 8.81 0.30
N LEU A 398 8.07 8.15 0.43
CA LEU A 398 8.33 6.89 -0.26
C LEU A 398 7.45 5.78 0.32
N GLN A 399 6.81 5.02 -0.57
CA GLN A 399 6.09 3.81 -0.19
C GLN A 399 7.07 2.69 0.18
N ASP A 400 6.63 1.74 1.01
CA ASP A 400 7.50 0.71 1.56
C ASP A 400 8.25 -0.10 0.50
N ASP A 401 7.64 -0.39 -0.66
CA ASP A 401 8.31 -1.10 -1.73
C ASP A 401 9.46 -0.30 -2.36
N VAL A 402 9.29 1.01 -2.45
CA VAL A 402 10.34 1.90 -2.96
C VAL A 402 11.44 2.06 -1.91
N ARG A 403 11.09 2.18 -0.62
CA ARG A 403 12.06 2.23 0.49
C ARG A 403 12.93 0.98 0.53
N LEU A 404 12.32 -0.19 0.42
CA LEU A 404 13.02 -1.48 0.40
C LEU A 404 13.92 -1.62 -0.83
N ASP A 405 13.42 -1.25 -2.02
CA ASP A 405 14.21 -1.27 -3.25
C ASP A 405 15.42 -0.33 -3.18
N LEU A 406 15.24 0.86 -2.63
CA LEU A 406 16.34 1.81 -2.43
C LEU A 406 17.35 1.26 -1.43
N ALA A 407 16.90 0.74 -0.30
CA ALA A 407 17.76 0.15 0.71
C ALA A 407 18.60 -1.03 0.16
N MET A 408 18.02 -1.84 -0.73
CA MET A 408 18.78 -2.90 -1.41
C MET A 408 19.81 -2.35 -2.39
N ARG A 409 19.50 -1.25 -3.09
CA ARG A 409 20.40 -0.63 -4.08
C ARG A 409 21.55 0.14 -3.47
N ASP A 410 21.28 0.91 -2.41
CA ASP A 410 22.30 1.71 -1.69
C ASP A 410 23.08 0.90 -0.66
N GLY A 411 22.65 -0.35 -0.42
CA GLY A 411 23.30 -1.27 0.49
C GLY A 411 22.86 -1.15 1.95
N SER A 412 22.01 -0.18 2.32
CA SER A 412 21.54 0.00 3.70
C SER A 412 20.69 -1.17 4.20
N PHE A 413 20.03 -1.90 3.30
CA PHE A 413 19.33 -3.15 3.63
C PHE A 413 20.24 -4.14 4.35
N TYR A 414 21.49 -4.27 3.87
CA TYR A 414 22.48 -5.23 4.40
C TYR A 414 23.08 -4.82 5.76
N HIS A 415 22.79 -3.61 6.20
CA HIS A 415 23.21 -3.06 7.51
C HIS A 415 22.02 -2.82 8.46
N ASN A 416 20.81 -3.29 8.08
CA ASN A 416 19.64 -3.16 8.92
C ASN A 416 19.82 -3.94 10.23
N GLU A 417 19.80 -3.24 11.38
CA GLU A 417 20.12 -3.80 12.69
C GLU A 417 19.21 -4.98 13.07
N VAL A 418 17.90 -4.90 12.74
CA VAL A 418 16.92 -5.94 13.07
C VAL A 418 17.20 -7.22 12.27
N LEU A 419 17.52 -7.08 10.98
CA LEU A 419 17.86 -8.21 10.12
C LEU A 419 19.21 -8.82 10.49
N CYS A 420 20.21 -7.98 10.78
CA CYS A 420 21.52 -8.43 11.26
C CYS A 420 21.39 -9.22 12.58
N ARG A 421 20.57 -8.71 13.50
CA ARG A 421 20.28 -9.38 14.77
C ARG A 421 19.64 -10.75 14.55
N ALA A 422 18.65 -10.88 13.67
CA ALA A 422 18.01 -12.17 13.39
C ALA A 422 19.00 -13.22 12.86
N ILE A 423 19.93 -12.81 11.99
CA ILE A 423 20.98 -13.69 11.46
C ILE A 423 21.98 -14.07 12.57
N GLU A 424 22.41 -13.11 13.36
CA GLU A 424 23.39 -13.32 14.42
C GLU A 424 22.84 -14.21 15.54
N GLU A 425 21.59 -14.01 15.99
CA GLU A 425 20.94 -14.86 16.99
C GLU A 425 20.82 -16.30 16.52
N ALA A 426 20.35 -16.53 15.27
CA ALA A 426 20.29 -17.88 14.70
C ALA A 426 21.67 -18.55 14.66
N LYS A 427 22.71 -17.77 14.33
CA LYS A 427 24.10 -18.25 14.29
C LYS A 427 24.63 -18.58 15.69
N GLN A 428 24.48 -17.69 16.67
CA GLN A 428 24.98 -17.87 18.05
C GLN A 428 24.29 -19.04 18.74
N ARG A 429 23.00 -19.20 18.56
CA ARG A 429 22.20 -20.30 19.11
C ARG A 429 22.40 -21.62 18.34
N ASN A 430 23.11 -21.59 17.22
CA ASN A 430 23.25 -22.73 16.30
C ASN A 430 21.88 -23.28 15.85
N THR A 431 20.91 -22.41 15.62
CA THR A 431 19.54 -22.71 15.13
C THR A 431 19.39 -22.31 13.67
N SER A 432 18.16 -22.26 13.15
CA SER A 432 17.90 -21.99 11.74
C SER A 432 17.30 -20.59 11.54
N LEU A 433 17.53 -20.03 10.36
CA LEU A 433 16.81 -18.87 9.86
C LEU A 433 15.75 -19.32 8.84
N HIS A 434 14.50 -18.94 9.07
CA HIS A 434 13.41 -19.22 8.17
C HIS A 434 12.96 -17.95 7.47
N LEU A 435 12.86 -17.99 6.14
CA LEU A 435 12.40 -16.89 5.31
C LEU A 435 11.04 -17.27 4.71
N ILE A 436 9.98 -16.63 5.16
CA ILE A 436 8.63 -16.80 4.60
C ILE A 436 8.44 -15.67 3.59
N GLY A 437 8.36 -15.99 2.30
CA GLY A 437 8.35 -14.98 1.24
C GLY A 437 7.45 -15.29 0.06
N LEU A 438 6.98 -14.24 -0.59
CA LEU A 438 6.14 -14.34 -1.79
C LEU A 438 7.02 -14.61 -3.01
N LEU A 439 6.70 -15.67 -3.76
CA LEU A 439 7.34 -15.98 -5.05
C LEU A 439 6.70 -15.11 -6.15
N SER A 440 7.13 -13.86 -6.22
CA SER A 440 6.66 -12.85 -7.16
C SER A 440 7.69 -11.75 -7.33
N GLU A 441 7.78 -11.18 -8.53
CA GLU A 441 8.67 -10.04 -8.85
C GLU A 441 7.97 -8.68 -8.68
N SER A 442 6.64 -8.63 -8.69
CA SER A 442 5.86 -7.39 -8.82
C SER A 442 4.62 -7.29 -7.95
N SER A 443 4.46 -8.17 -6.95
CA SER A 443 3.29 -8.13 -6.06
C SER A 443 3.35 -6.95 -5.08
N SER A 444 2.17 -6.42 -4.74
CA SER A 444 2.06 -5.43 -3.67
C SER A 444 2.37 -6.01 -2.28
N HIS A 445 2.28 -7.32 -2.09
CA HIS A 445 2.48 -7.98 -0.80
C HIS A 445 3.93 -8.40 -0.53
N GLY A 446 4.78 -8.48 -1.53
CA GLY A 446 6.18 -8.86 -1.37
C GLY A 446 6.91 -9.06 -2.70
N SER A 447 8.22 -9.29 -2.61
CA SER A 447 9.07 -9.66 -3.73
C SER A 447 10.02 -10.77 -3.31
N ILE A 448 10.36 -11.66 -4.25
CA ILE A 448 11.38 -12.69 -4.04
C ILE A 448 12.77 -12.07 -3.79
N ASP A 449 12.97 -10.81 -4.17
CA ASP A 449 14.24 -10.10 -3.95
C ASP A 449 14.57 -9.95 -2.46
N TYR A 450 13.54 -9.84 -1.58
CA TYR A 450 13.75 -9.70 -0.15
C TYR A 450 14.37 -10.95 0.48
N PRO A 451 13.82 -12.17 0.30
CA PRO A 451 14.49 -13.39 0.74
C PRO A 451 15.87 -13.58 0.12
N LEU A 452 16.06 -13.24 -1.16
CA LEU A 452 17.36 -13.32 -1.82
C LEU A 452 18.41 -12.38 -1.22
N ALA A 453 18.01 -11.14 -0.86
CA ALA A 453 18.89 -10.21 -0.14
C ALA A 453 19.28 -10.75 1.23
N LEU A 454 18.30 -11.30 1.99
CA LEU A 454 18.55 -11.93 3.28
C LEU A 454 19.46 -13.14 3.20
N LEU A 455 19.34 -13.96 2.15
CA LEU A 455 20.24 -15.08 1.89
C LEU A 455 21.69 -14.61 1.67
N ARG A 456 21.88 -13.53 0.88
CA ARG A 456 23.21 -12.93 0.69
C ARG A 456 23.77 -12.42 2.01
N MET A 457 22.95 -11.77 2.84
CA MET A 457 23.35 -11.36 4.20
C MET A 457 23.76 -12.55 5.07
N ALA A 458 22.94 -13.60 5.10
CA ALA A 458 23.20 -14.81 5.87
C ALA A 458 24.50 -15.50 5.42
N ALA A 459 24.72 -15.61 4.09
CA ALA A 459 25.95 -16.15 3.51
C ALA A 459 27.18 -15.36 3.92
N ALA A 460 27.12 -14.03 3.82
CA ALA A 460 28.23 -13.13 4.21
C ALA A 460 28.56 -13.22 5.71
N ASN A 461 27.55 -13.49 6.56
CA ASN A 461 27.73 -13.69 8.00
C ASN A 461 28.06 -15.14 8.40
N GLY A 462 28.20 -16.04 7.43
CA GLY A 462 28.58 -17.45 7.67
C GLY A 462 27.46 -18.33 8.24
N LEU A 463 26.19 -17.88 8.23
CA LEU A 463 25.04 -18.70 8.60
C LEU A 463 24.75 -19.69 7.47
N ARG A 464 24.64 -20.99 7.79
CA ARG A 464 24.46 -22.06 6.78
C ARG A 464 23.03 -22.60 6.73
N ARG A 465 22.34 -22.66 7.88
CA ARG A 465 21.00 -23.22 7.99
C ARG A 465 19.95 -22.15 7.71
N VAL A 466 19.57 -22.00 6.45
CA VAL A 466 18.53 -21.06 6.02
C VAL A 466 17.50 -21.81 5.18
N TYR A 467 16.25 -21.72 5.58
CA TYR A 467 15.12 -22.37 4.91
C TYR A 467 14.16 -21.36 4.30
N LEU A 468 13.68 -21.65 3.10
CA LEU A 468 12.71 -20.83 2.39
C LEU A 468 11.35 -21.51 2.37
N HIS A 469 10.35 -20.79 2.81
CA HIS A 469 8.94 -21.12 2.74
C HIS A 469 8.28 -20.18 1.74
N LEU A 470 7.84 -20.71 0.60
CA LEU A 470 7.41 -19.90 -0.52
C LEU A 470 5.89 -19.81 -0.60
N ILE A 471 5.40 -18.60 -0.82
CA ILE A 471 3.99 -18.32 -1.08
C ILE A 471 3.85 -17.98 -2.55
N LEU A 472 3.15 -18.82 -3.33
CA LEU A 472 2.87 -18.59 -4.73
C LEU A 472 1.79 -17.53 -4.88
N ASP A 473 2.01 -16.53 -5.72
CA ASP A 473 1.13 -15.37 -5.82
C ASP A 473 -0.15 -15.66 -6.62
N GLY A 474 -0.03 -16.16 -7.84
CA GLY A 474 -1.16 -16.51 -8.71
C GLY A 474 -2.12 -15.36 -9.05
N ARG A 475 -1.70 -14.11 -8.80
CA ARG A 475 -2.47 -12.89 -9.09
C ARG A 475 -1.66 -11.85 -9.84
N SER A 476 -0.45 -11.56 -9.38
CA SER A 476 0.48 -10.61 -10.01
C SER A 476 1.54 -11.32 -10.85
N THR A 477 1.50 -12.63 -10.91
CA THR A 477 2.34 -13.50 -11.75
C THR A 477 1.50 -14.13 -12.85
N GLN A 478 2.16 -14.54 -13.93
CA GLN A 478 1.50 -15.28 -15.00
C GLN A 478 0.95 -16.61 -14.44
N PRO A 479 -0.32 -16.95 -14.72
CA PRO A 479 -0.89 -18.22 -14.28
C PRO A 479 -0.04 -19.42 -14.71
N GLY A 480 0.21 -20.35 -13.80
CA GLY A 480 1.01 -21.54 -14.08
C GLY A 480 2.53 -21.32 -14.10
N SER A 481 3.01 -20.14 -13.72
CA SER A 481 4.45 -19.80 -13.74
C SER A 481 5.25 -20.34 -12.55
N GLY A 482 4.59 -20.87 -11.51
CA GLY A 482 5.23 -21.34 -10.28
C GLY A 482 6.45 -22.23 -10.50
N PRO A 483 6.38 -23.33 -11.30
CA PRO A 483 7.53 -24.20 -11.54
C PRO A 483 8.73 -23.51 -12.20
N VAL A 484 8.48 -22.60 -13.15
CA VAL A 484 9.55 -21.83 -13.84
C VAL A 484 10.21 -20.85 -12.88
N MET A 485 9.43 -20.19 -12.03
CA MET A 485 9.95 -19.28 -11.01
C MET A 485 10.77 -20.03 -9.96
N LEU A 486 10.34 -21.23 -9.56
CA LEU A 486 11.09 -22.08 -8.64
C LEU A 486 12.44 -22.52 -9.22
N GLU A 487 12.48 -22.86 -10.50
CA GLU A 487 13.73 -23.22 -11.19
C GLU A 487 14.71 -22.02 -11.22
N ARG A 488 14.22 -20.82 -11.55
CA ARG A 488 15.05 -19.60 -11.52
C ARG A 488 15.58 -19.33 -10.12
N LEU A 489 14.72 -19.43 -9.10
CA LEU A 489 15.12 -19.25 -7.71
C LEU A 489 16.16 -20.27 -7.30
N GLN A 490 15.99 -21.55 -7.66
CA GLN A 490 16.95 -22.60 -7.37
C GLN A 490 18.34 -22.32 -7.95
N ASN A 491 18.42 -21.77 -9.16
CA ASN A 491 19.68 -21.37 -9.78
C ASN A 491 20.34 -20.23 -8.99
N GLN A 492 19.57 -19.23 -8.57
CA GLN A 492 20.08 -18.13 -7.74
C GLN A 492 20.57 -18.62 -6.36
N LEU A 493 19.90 -19.60 -5.74
CA LEU A 493 20.38 -20.24 -4.52
C LEU A 493 21.72 -20.97 -4.73
N GLY A 494 21.89 -21.62 -5.89
CA GLY A 494 23.15 -22.24 -6.27
C GLY A 494 24.31 -21.23 -6.38
N GLU A 495 24.05 -20.05 -6.91
CA GLU A 495 25.03 -18.94 -6.98
C GLU A 495 25.37 -18.37 -5.60
N ILE A 496 24.38 -18.21 -4.71
CA ILE A 496 24.58 -17.72 -3.34
C ILE A 496 25.29 -18.76 -2.47
N GLY A 497 25.09 -20.05 -2.74
CA GLY A 497 25.72 -21.16 -2.05
C GLY A 497 25.10 -21.57 -0.72
N ILE A 498 23.94 -20.98 -0.34
CA ILE A 498 23.15 -21.35 0.84
C ILE A 498 21.66 -21.20 0.55
N GLY A 499 20.84 -21.74 1.45
CA GLY A 499 19.38 -21.68 1.38
C GLY A 499 18.78 -22.94 0.78
N GLN A 500 17.70 -23.41 1.37
CA GLN A 500 16.96 -24.56 0.89
C GLN A 500 15.46 -24.24 0.82
N ILE A 501 14.84 -24.47 -0.33
CA ILE A 501 13.39 -24.36 -0.47
C ILE A 501 12.78 -25.63 0.15
N VAL A 502 11.95 -25.48 1.18
CA VAL A 502 11.42 -26.59 1.98
C VAL A 502 9.90 -26.71 1.97
N SER A 503 9.20 -25.64 1.64
CA SER A 503 7.74 -25.66 1.48
C SER A 503 7.26 -24.64 0.46
N GLY A 504 6.05 -24.88 -0.08
CA GLY A 504 5.38 -23.97 -0.98
C GLY A 504 3.86 -24.07 -0.83
N MET A 505 3.13 -22.97 -0.97
CA MET A 505 1.67 -22.95 -0.90
C MET A 505 1.10 -21.70 -1.58
N GLY A 506 -0.16 -21.75 -1.99
CA GLY A 506 -0.83 -20.64 -2.62
C GLY A 506 -1.17 -19.51 -1.63
N ARG A 507 -1.11 -18.26 -2.10
CA ARG A 507 -1.47 -17.10 -1.27
C ARG A 507 -2.92 -17.11 -0.80
N GLY A 508 -3.82 -17.79 -1.49
CA GLY A 508 -5.22 -17.95 -1.08
C GLY A 508 -5.37 -18.77 0.20
N ILE A 509 -4.31 -19.50 0.61
CA ILE A 509 -4.22 -20.27 1.85
C ILE A 509 -3.35 -19.53 2.87
N ALA A 510 -2.10 -19.22 2.51
CA ALA A 510 -1.15 -18.61 3.44
C ALA A 510 -1.48 -17.17 3.82
N LEU A 511 -2.11 -16.43 2.91
CA LEU A 511 -2.41 -15.01 3.05
C LEU A 511 -3.93 -14.76 2.95
N ASP A 512 -4.73 -15.53 3.69
CA ASP A 512 -6.17 -15.28 3.79
C ASP A 512 -6.43 -13.99 4.59
N ARG A 513 -7.45 -13.23 4.16
CA ARG A 513 -7.86 -11.97 4.81
C ARG A 513 -9.34 -11.94 5.19
N ASN A 514 -10.05 -13.05 4.94
CA ASN A 514 -11.49 -13.11 5.10
C ASN A 514 -11.91 -13.76 6.43
N GLY A 515 -10.94 -13.99 7.34
CA GLY A 515 -11.21 -14.64 8.63
C GLY A 515 -11.36 -16.16 8.52
N ASP A 516 -10.93 -16.79 7.41
CA ASP A 516 -10.93 -18.23 7.28
C ASP A 516 -9.69 -18.86 7.92
N TYR A 517 -9.72 -18.98 9.24
CA TYR A 517 -8.62 -19.55 10.00
C TYR A 517 -8.39 -21.04 9.74
N THR A 518 -9.27 -21.73 9.01
CA THR A 518 -9.00 -23.10 8.57
C THR A 518 -7.88 -23.12 7.52
N LYS A 519 -7.83 -22.11 6.64
CA LYS A 519 -6.74 -21.91 5.69
C LYS A 519 -5.44 -21.51 6.39
N THR A 520 -5.53 -20.53 7.32
CA THR A 520 -4.38 -20.10 8.12
C THR A 520 -3.77 -21.28 8.88
N ARG A 521 -4.59 -22.16 9.47
CA ARG A 521 -4.13 -23.37 10.14
C ARG A 521 -3.37 -24.30 9.19
N ARG A 522 -3.87 -24.52 7.98
CA ARG A 522 -3.17 -25.36 6.99
C ARG A 522 -1.79 -24.80 6.64
N ALA A 523 -1.69 -23.48 6.50
CA ALA A 523 -0.39 -22.83 6.27
C ALA A 523 0.52 -22.98 7.49
N TYR A 524 0.02 -22.71 8.68
CA TYR A 524 0.76 -22.83 9.93
C TYR A 524 1.24 -24.27 10.17
N ASP A 525 0.35 -25.25 10.01
CA ASP A 525 0.67 -26.68 10.20
C ASP A 525 1.78 -27.14 9.23
N ALA A 526 1.80 -26.62 8.00
CA ALA A 526 2.87 -26.93 7.05
C ALA A 526 4.23 -26.35 7.48
N LEU A 527 4.24 -25.13 8.02
CA LEU A 527 5.46 -24.45 8.45
C LEU A 527 6.03 -25.05 9.76
N VAL A 528 5.16 -25.39 10.70
CA VAL A 528 5.56 -25.79 12.06
C VAL A 528 5.61 -27.31 12.23
N PHE A 529 4.56 -28.00 11.75
CA PHE A 529 4.46 -29.46 11.94
C PHE A 529 4.87 -30.26 10.69
N GLY A 530 5.09 -29.58 9.56
CA GLY A 530 5.38 -30.25 8.29
C GLY A 530 4.19 -31.03 7.74
N VAL A 531 2.97 -30.56 8.01
CA VAL A 531 1.72 -31.19 7.56
C VAL A 531 1.30 -30.58 6.23
N GLY A 532 1.40 -31.35 5.17
CA GLY A 532 1.05 -30.94 3.82
C GLY A 532 1.25 -32.10 2.85
N LYS A 533 1.09 -31.85 1.55
CA LYS A 533 1.42 -32.87 0.55
C LYS A 533 2.93 -33.09 0.52
N PRO A 534 3.41 -34.30 0.81
CA PRO A 534 4.83 -34.58 0.81
C PRO A 534 5.41 -34.55 -0.60
N CYS A 535 6.52 -33.87 -0.77
CA CYS A 535 7.31 -33.80 -1.99
C CYS A 535 8.69 -34.42 -1.75
N ALA A 536 9.00 -35.49 -2.44
CA ALA A 536 10.29 -36.18 -2.38
C ALA A 536 10.94 -36.24 -3.78
N ALA A 537 12.26 -36.38 -3.83
CA ALA A 537 12.93 -36.70 -5.07
C ALA A 537 12.41 -38.06 -5.60
N ARG A 538 12.00 -38.11 -6.86
CA ARG A 538 11.56 -39.35 -7.55
C ARG A 538 12.77 -40.18 -7.95
#